data_e70ca304e07b89bccce2b8a75e76c0a1
#
_entry.id   e70ca304e07b89bccce2b8a75e76c0a1
#
_cell.length_a   1.000
_cell.length_b   1.000
_cell.length_c   1.000
_cell.angle_alpha   90.00
_cell.angle_beta   90.00
_cell.angle_gamma   90.00
#
_symmetry.space_group_name_H-M   'P 1'
#
loop_
_entity.id
_entity.type
_entity.pdbx_description
1 polymer ?
#
loop_
_entity_poly.entity_id
_entity_poly.type
_entity_poly.pdbx_seq_one_letter_code
_entity_poly.pdbx_strand_id
1 'polypeptide(L)'
;MDRTLILGASGGIGAALLGATGGVGVSRRATGLELDDEASVARVAAGLEGPFTTIIDATGALEIDGVPPEKAISQIRPENMARHFAVNAIGTALILKHFSPLLPRKGRSVFASLSARVGSIGDNRLGGWISYRAAKAAQNQIIHTAAIEIARTRPDAAIVAIHPGTVRTSLTERHARGHATVAPAEAAQNILTVLSALTAAETGRFFAWDGQEIPW
;
A
#
# COMPACT_ATOMS: atom_id res chain seq x y z
N MET A 1 -21.61 -11.27 -1.55
CA MET A 1 -21.58 -9.80 -1.37
C MET A 1 -20.15 -9.35 -1.38
N ASP A 2 -19.83 -8.35 -2.18
CA ASP A 2 -18.49 -7.78 -2.20
C ASP A 2 -18.22 -7.03 -0.88
N ARG A 3 -17.24 -7.51 -0.12
CA ARG A 3 -16.82 -6.89 1.13
C ARG A 3 -15.42 -6.31 0.96
N THR A 4 -15.27 -5.05 1.28
CA THR A 4 -13.99 -4.34 1.19
C THR A 4 -13.41 -4.08 2.58
N LEU A 5 -12.11 -4.33 2.73
CA LEU A 5 -11.32 -3.99 3.91
C LEU A 5 -10.30 -2.93 3.55
N ILE A 6 -10.25 -1.85 4.31
CA ILE A 6 -9.29 -0.75 4.15
C ILE A 6 -8.36 -0.70 5.37
N LEU A 7 -7.08 -0.99 5.15
CA LEU A 7 -6.03 -0.81 6.15
C LEU A 7 -5.44 0.58 6.00
N GLY A 8 -5.23 1.29 7.09
CA GLY A 8 -4.84 2.71 7.04
C GLY A 8 -6.03 3.66 6.83
N ALA A 9 -7.22 3.26 7.24
CA ALA A 9 -8.49 3.97 7.03
C ALA A 9 -8.57 5.38 7.66
N SER A 10 -7.65 5.77 8.53
CA SER A 10 -7.56 7.13 9.09
C SER A 10 -6.68 8.08 8.27
N GLY A 11 -5.93 7.59 7.28
CA GLY A 11 -5.13 8.39 6.36
C GLY A 11 -5.97 9.05 5.28
N GLY A 12 -5.45 10.06 4.58
CA GLY A 12 -6.21 10.82 3.60
C GLY A 12 -6.82 9.94 2.48
N ILE A 13 -6.02 9.07 1.85
CA ILE A 13 -6.51 8.14 0.82
C ILE A 13 -7.36 7.03 1.44
N GLY A 14 -6.92 6.46 2.56
CA GLY A 14 -7.65 5.38 3.24
C GLY A 14 -9.04 5.80 3.71
N ALA A 15 -9.19 7.01 4.24
CA ALA A 15 -10.49 7.56 4.63
C ALA A 15 -11.42 7.78 3.42
N ALA A 16 -10.85 8.27 2.30
CA ALA A 16 -11.62 8.44 1.06
C ALA A 16 -12.07 7.09 0.47
N LEU A 17 -11.20 6.07 0.48
CA LEU A 17 -11.54 4.70 0.07
C LEU A 17 -12.62 4.11 0.97
N LEU A 18 -12.51 4.28 2.28
CA LEU A 18 -13.53 3.82 3.23
C LEU A 18 -14.89 4.47 2.95
N GLY A 19 -14.90 5.79 2.77
CA GLY A 19 -16.13 6.53 2.43
C GLY A 19 -16.75 6.10 1.10
N ALA A 20 -15.93 5.83 0.07
CA ALA A 20 -16.41 5.42 -1.25
C ALA A 20 -16.94 3.97 -1.28
N THR A 21 -16.40 3.07 -0.44
CA THR A 21 -16.74 1.64 -0.47
C THR A 21 -17.79 1.24 0.58
N GLY A 22 -17.95 2.03 1.65
CA GLY A 22 -18.73 1.62 2.82
C GLY A 22 -18.18 0.35 3.50
N GLY A 23 -16.93 0.02 3.27
CA GLY A 23 -16.29 -1.20 3.76
C GLY A 23 -15.92 -1.17 5.25
N VAL A 24 -15.07 -2.11 5.66
CA VAL A 24 -14.52 -2.18 7.01
C VAL A 24 -13.20 -1.42 7.04
N GLY A 25 -13.06 -0.50 8.00
CA GLY A 25 -11.86 0.33 8.16
C GLY A 25 -11.02 -0.10 9.35
N VAL A 26 -9.71 -0.27 9.13
CA VAL A 26 -8.72 -0.58 10.15
C VAL A 26 -7.65 0.51 10.17
N SER A 27 -7.25 0.96 11.34
CA SER A 27 -6.20 1.97 11.49
C SER A 27 -5.57 1.93 12.88
N ARG A 28 -4.41 2.56 13.03
CA ARG A 28 -3.74 2.71 14.33
C ARG A 28 -4.69 3.29 15.38
N ARG A 29 -5.39 4.39 15.04
CA ARG A 29 -6.30 5.08 15.97
C ARG A 29 -7.53 4.24 16.35
N ALA A 30 -8.13 3.52 15.40
CA ALA A 30 -9.40 2.82 15.62
C ALA A 30 -9.20 1.41 16.19
N THR A 31 -8.14 0.70 15.80
CA THR A 31 -7.96 -0.72 16.11
C THR A 31 -6.59 -1.04 16.72
N GLY A 32 -5.72 -0.05 16.88
CA GLY A 32 -4.37 -0.25 17.38
C GLY A 32 -3.45 -0.98 16.41
N LEU A 33 -3.63 -0.83 15.09
CA LEU A 33 -2.76 -1.44 14.08
C LEU A 33 -1.41 -0.72 14.05
N GLU A 34 -0.38 -1.35 14.62
CA GLU A 34 1.01 -0.88 14.57
C GLU A 34 1.81 -1.74 13.60
N LEU A 35 2.40 -1.11 12.57
CA LEU A 35 3.05 -1.81 11.44
C LEU A 35 4.40 -2.42 11.79
N ASP A 36 5.04 -1.93 12.81
CA ASP A 36 6.34 -2.41 13.34
C ASP A 36 6.18 -3.35 14.55
N ASP A 37 4.93 -3.72 14.88
CA ASP A 37 4.59 -4.72 15.90
C ASP A 37 3.74 -5.85 15.31
N GLU A 38 4.35 -7.00 15.06
CA GLU A 38 3.65 -8.15 14.49
C GLU A 38 2.51 -8.65 15.37
N ALA A 39 2.64 -8.59 16.70
CA ALA A 39 1.58 -9.02 17.60
C ALA A 39 0.33 -8.13 17.46
N SER A 40 0.52 -6.84 17.24
CA SER A 40 -0.55 -5.89 16.92
C SER A 40 -1.23 -6.24 15.60
N VAL A 41 -0.44 -6.46 14.53
CA VAL A 41 -0.96 -6.81 13.19
C VAL A 41 -1.76 -8.12 13.25
N ALA A 42 -1.23 -9.15 13.89
CA ALA A 42 -1.89 -10.45 14.05
C ALA A 42 -3.20 -10.34 14.84
N ARG A 43 -3.20 -9.62 15.95
CA ARG A 43 -4.38 -9.41 16.79
C ARG A 43 -5.49 -8.71 16.02
N VAL A 44 -5.17 -7.65 15.27
CA VAL A 44 -6.16 -6.92 14.48
C VAL A 44 -6.73 -7.80 13.38
N ALA A 45 -5.90 -8.57 12.67
CA ALA A 45 -6.37 -9.48 11.64
C ALA A 45 -7.28 -10.59 12.20
N ALA A 46 -6.92 -11.16 13.35
CA ALA A 46 -7.71 -12.22 14.03
C ALA A 46 -9.08 -11.71 14.53
N GLY A 47 -9.21 -10.41 14.78
CA GLY A 47 -10.49 -9.80 15.18
C GLY A 47 -11.46 -9.54 14.02
N LEU A 48 -11.08 -9.87 12.78
CA LEU A 48 -11.91 -9.60 11.60
C LEU A 48 -12.57 -10.89 11.09
N GLU A 49 -13.84 -10.79 10.78
CA GLU A 49 -14.60 -11.86 10.13
C GLU A 49 -14.54 -11.70 8.61
N GLY A 50 -13.77 -12.58 7.94
CA GLY A 50 -13.70 -12.67 6.48
C GLY A 50 -14.85 -13.50 5.89
N PRO A 51 -14.82 -13.82 4.57
CA PRO A 51 -13.85 -13.30 3.61
C PRO A 51 -14.12 -11.87 3.15
N PHE A 52 -13.05 -11.21 2.68
CA PHE A 52 -13.11 -9.93 1.98
C PHE A 52 -12.72 -10.14 0.51
N THR A 53 -13.56 -9.69 -0.44
CA THR A 53 -13.25 -9.79 -1.87
C THR A 53 -12.25 -8.72 -2.31
N THR A 54 -12.14 -7.63 -1.54
CA THR A 54 -11.17 -6.56 -1.78
C THR A 54 -10.50 -6.16 -0.46
N ILE A 55 -9.18 -6.19 -0.43
CA ILE A 55 -8.37 -5.67 0.68
C ILE A 55 -7.46 -4.58 0.10
N ILE A 56 -7.51 -3.39 0.66
CA ILE A 56 -6.67 -2.27 0.24
C ILE A 56 -5.80 -1.85 1.41
N ASP A 57 -4.49 -2.05 1.27
CA ASP A 57 -3.49 -1.55 2.19
C ASP A 57 -3.09 -0.13 1.79
N ALA A 58 -3.66 0.85 2.47
CA ALA A 58 -3.36 2.27 2.34
C ALA A 58 -2.45 2.77 3.47
N THR A 59 -1.65 1.88 4.05
CA THR A 59 -0.69 2.22 5.10
C THR A 59 0.65 2.70 4.52
N GLY A 60 1.56 3.11 5.38
CA GLY A 60 2.88 3.60 5.03
C GLY A 60 3.06 5.09 5.34
N ALA A 61 4.32 5.52 5.33
CA ALA A 61 4.69 6.89 5.67
C ALA A 61 5.86 7.40 4.83
N LEU A 62 5.81 8.69 4.47
CA LEU A 62 6.90 9.43 3.81
C LEU A 62 7.77 10.16 4.83
N GLU A 63 7.15 10.78 5.84
CA GLU A 63 7.83 11.32 7.02
C GLU A 63 7.59 10.35 8.18
N ILE A 64 8.64 9.96 8.88
CA ILE A 64 8.57 9.06 10.02
C ILE A 64 9.18 9.78 11.24
N ASP A 65 8.45 9.82 12.34
CA ASP A 65 8.85 10.49 13.58
C ASP A 65 9.24 11.98 13.35
N GLY A 66 8.56 12.65 12.39
CA GLY A 66 8.84 14.04 12.03
C GLY A 66 10.08 14.24 11.15
N VAL A 67 10.74 13.16 10.72
CA VAL A 67 11.94 13.21 9.88
C VAL A 67 11.53 13.05 8.41
N PRO A 68 11.77 14.06 7.54
CA PRO A 68 11.52 13.97 6.12
C PRO A 68 12.56 13.06 5.43
N PRO A 69 12.26 12.53 4.22
CA PRO A 69 13.21 11.76 3.45
C PRO A 69 14.40 12.62 2.98
N GLU A 70 15.56 12.00 2.84
CA GLU A 70 16.81 12.64 2.48
C GLU A 70 16.77 13.18 1.04
N LYS A 71 17.31 14.38 0.82
CA LYS A 71 17.44 14.98 -0.52
C LYS A 71 18.76 14.61 -1.21
N ALA A 72 19.77 14.20 -0.45
CA ALA A 72 21.11 13.89 -0.94
C ALA A 72 21.69 12.66 -0.23
N ILE A 73 22.58 11.93 -0.90
CA ILE A 73 23.25 10.75 -0.37
C ILE A 73 24.04 11.04 0.92
N SER A 74 24.59 12.25 1.05
CA SER A 74 25.33 12.70 2.24
C SER A 74 24.44 12.87 3.48
N GLN A 75 23.12 12.83 3.33
CA GLN A 75 22.15 12.99 4.44
C GLN A 75 21.63 11.65 4.97
N ILE A 76 22.11 10.52 4.42
CA ILE A 76 21.69 9.20 4.87
C ILE A 76 22.05 9.01 6.33
N ARG A 77 21.06 8.54 7.10
CA ARG A 77 21.20 8.10 8.49
C ARG A 77 20.68 6.67 8.61
N PRO A 78 21.48 5.71 9.09
CA PRO A 78 21.06 4.31 9.21
C PRO A 78 19.74 4.13 9.98
N GLU A 79 19.53 4.93 11.03
CA GLU A 79 18.35 4.86 11.87
C GLU A 79 17.08 5.25 11.08
N ASN A 80 17.16 6.32 10.27
CA ASN A 80 16.04 6.75 9.44
C ASN A 80 15.73 5.71 8.36
N MET A 81 16.77 5.16 7.73
CA MET A 81 16.61 4.08 6.75
C MET A 81 15.93 2.86 7.38
N ALA A 82 16.39 2.41 8.54
CA ALA A 82 15.80 1.30 9.26
C ALA A 82 14.30 1.55 9.57
N ARG A 83 13.94 2.78 9.99
CA ARG A 83 12.54 3.16 10.22
C ARG A 83 11.70 3.12 8.95
N HIS A 84 12.22 3.58 7.81
CA HIS A 84 11.54 3.47 6.52
C HIS A 84 11.29 2.01 6.13
N PHE A 85 12.27 1.13 6.33
CA PHE A 85 12.11 -0.30 6.08
C PHE A 85 11.10 -0.94 7.03
N ALA A 86 11.16 -0.62 8.33
CA ALA A 86 10.21 -1.15 9.32
C ALA A 86 8.76 -0.84 8.93
N VAL A 87 8.46 0.43 8.62
CA VAL A 87 7.09 0.87 8.35
C VAL A 87 6.64 0.49 6.93
N ASN A 88 7.43 0.79 5.89
CA ASN A 88 6.98 0.71 4.50
C ASN A 88 7.25 -0.65 3.83
N ALA A 89 8.20 -1.44 4.34
CA ALA A 89 8.53 -2.76 3.77
C ALA A 89 8.09 -3.89 4.70
N ILE A 90 8.63 -3.94 5.92
CA ILE A 90 8.31 -5.00 6.88
C ILE A 90 6.83 -4.93 7.27
N GLY A 91 6.29 -3.73 7.51
CA GLY A 91 4.86 -3.55 7.77
C GLY A 91 3.98 -4.15 6.68
N THR A 92 4.30 -3.92 5.40
CA THR A 92 3.57 -4.53 4.27
C THR A 92 3.71 -6.06 4.27
N ALA A 93 4.89 -6.60 4.59
CA ALA A 93 5.07 -8.04 4.69
C ALA A 93 4.19 -8.66 5.78
N LEU A 94 4.12 -8.02 6.95
CA LEU A 94 3.26 -8.45 8.06
C LEU A 94 1.77 -8.33 7.70
N ILE A 95 1.37 -7.26 7.01
CA ILE A 95 0.02 -7.10 6.48
C ILE A 95 -0.31 -8.24 5.52
N LEU A 96 0.53 -8.53 4.54
CA LEU A 96 0.32 -9.64 3.61
C LEU A 96 0.21 -10.98 4.36
N LYS A 97 1.09 -11.24 5.33
CA LYS A 97 1.10 -12.46 6.14
C LYS A 97 -0.24 -12.69 6.86
N HIS A 98 -0.77 -11.67 7.52
CA HIS A 98 -1.92 -11.81 8.41
C HIS A 98 -3.27 -11.51 7.75
N PHE A 99 -3.31 -10.67 6.71
CA PHE A 99 -4.57 -10.27 6.06
C PHE A 99 -4.86 -10.99 4.74
N SER A 100 -3.85 -11.50 4.02
CA SER A 100 -4.13 -12.29 2.80
C SER A 100 -4.95 -13.58 3.08
N PRO A 101 -4.86 -14.23 4.26
CA PRO A 101 -5.75 -15.34 4.60
C PRO A 101 -7.24 -14.95 4.65
N LEU A 102 -7.57 -13.68 4.81
CA LEU A 102 -8.94 -13.18 4.82
C LEU A 102 -9.54 -13.02 3.40
N LEU A 103 -8.75 -13.20 2.33
CA LEU A 103 -9.27 -13.33 0.97
C LEU A 103 -9.98 -14.68 0.80
N PRO A 104 -11.02 -14.76 -0.04
CA PRO A 104 -11.67 -16.03 -0.37
C PRO A 104 -10.68 -16.99 -1.06
N ARG A 105 -10.85 -18.30 -0.85
CA ARG A 105 -10.02 -19.32 -1.53
C ARG A 105 -10.36 -19.52 -2.99
N LYS A 106 -11.58 -19.17 -3.40
CA LYS A 106 -12.10 -19.25 -4.78
C LYS A 106 -12.89 -18.00 -5.11
N GLY A 107 -12.95 -17.71 -6.39
CA GLY A 107 -13.61 -16.53 -6.91
C GLY A 107 -12.71 -15.30 -6.90
N ARG A 108 -13.03 -14.37 -7.79
CA ARG A 108 -12.27 -13.14 -7.98
C ARG A 108 -12.11 -12.38 -6.66
N SER A 109 -10.88 -12.04 -6.35
CA SER A 109 -10.55 -11.16 -5.22
C SER A 109 -9.29 -10.33 -5.52
N VAL A 110 -9.14 -9.22 -4.81
CA VAL A 110 -8.02 -8.29 -5.02
C VAL A 110 -7.42 -7.91 -3.66
N PHE A 111 -6.09 -8.01 -3.58
CA PHE A 111 -5.30 -7.38 -2.53
C PHE A 111 -4.41 -6.32 -3.16
N ALA A 112 -4.66 -5.05 -2.88
CA ALA A 112 -3.88 -3.93 -3.40
C ALA A 112 -3.13 -3.24 -2.27
N SER A 113 -1.80 -3.10 -2.38
CA SER A 113 -1.03 -2.29 -1.45
C SER A 113 -0.59 -0.99 -2.13
N LEU A 114 -0.85 0.15 -1.48
CA LEU A 114 -0.44 1.44 -2.00
C LEU A 114 1.08 1.60 -1.88
N SER A 115 1.73 1.53 -3.02
CA SER A 115 3.14 1.83 -3.20
C SER A 115 3.33 3.25 -3.74
N ALA A 116 4.50 3.52 -4.25
CA ALA A 116 4.83 4.80 -4.86
C ALA A 116 5.71 4.59 -6.09
N ARG A 117 5.50 5.38 -7.15
CA ARG A 117 6.32 5.33 -8.37
C ARG A 117 7.82 5.45 -8.07
N VAL A 118 8.17 6.18 -7.01
CA VAL A 118 9.57 6.32 -6.56
C VAL A 118 10.20 5.00 -6.09
N GLY A 119 9.40 3.95 -5.83
CA GLY A 119 9.88 2.58 -5.55
C GLY A 119 10.26 1.79 -6.80
N SER A 120 9.93 2.29 -8.01
CA SER A 120 10.40 1.69 -9.25
C SER A 120 11.89 1.97 -9.45
N ILE A 121 12.68 0.91 -9.61
CA ILE A 121 14.12 1.01 -9.92
C ILE A 121 14.27 1.44 -11.39
N GLY A 122 13.48 0.84 -12.28
CA GLY A 122 13.53 1.10 -13.71
C GLY A 122 13.10 2.51 -14.11
N ASP A 123 12.19 3.13 -13.37
CA ASP A 123 11.65 4.48 -13.64
C ASP A 123 12.40 5.60 -12.91
N ASN A 124 13.41 5.29 -12.09
CA ASN A 124 14.13 6.29 -11.30
C ASN A 124 15.10 7.12 -12.16
N ARG A 125 14.76 8.41 -12.35
CA ARG A 125 15.59 9.39 -13.07
C ARG A 125 15.97 10.59 -12.20
N LEU A 126 15.34 10.76 -11.04
CA LEU A 126 15.46 11.97 -10.22
C LEU A 126 16.43 11.79 -9.03
N GLY A 127 16.62 10.57 -8.52
CA GLY A 127 17.37 10.35 -7.28
C GLY A 127 16.69 10.98 -6.06
N GLY A 128 17.44 11.18 -4.99
CA GLY A 128 16.94 11.66 -3.68
C GLY A 128 16.04 10.63 -2.98
N TRP A 129 15.65 10.91 -1.74
CA TRP A 129 14.74 10.09 -0.93
C TRP A 129 15.19 8.62 -0.82
N ILE A 130 16.50 8.39 -0.67
CA ILE A 130 17.11 7.06 -0.79
C ILE A 130 16.44 6.05 0.15
N SER A 131 16.27 6.39 1.42
CA SER A 131 15.64 5.50 2.40
C SER A 131 14.20 5.15 2.03
N TYR A 132 13.41 6.14 1.60
CA TYR A 132 12.02 5.92 1.20
C TYR A 132 11.93 5.12 -0.12
N ARG A 133 12.73 5.48 -1.15
CA ARG A 133 12.78 4.74 -2.42
C ARG A 133 13.17 3.29 -2.20
N ALA A 134 14.23 3.04 -1.43
CA ALA A 134 14.69 1.69 -1.14
C ALA A 134 13.63 0.87 -0.39
N ALA A 135 12.96 1.45 0.60
CA ALA A 135 11.88 0.78 1.32
C ALA A 135 10.67 0.49 0.42
N LYS A 136 10.31 1.41 -0.50
CA LYS A 136 9.22 1.19 -1.47
C LYS A 136 9.59 0.18 -2.56
N ALA A 137 10.85 0.11 -2.98
CA ALA A 137 11.34 -0.96 -3.86
C ALA A 137 11.29 -2.32 -3.15
N ALA A 138 11.68 -2.38 -1.88
CA ALA A 138 11.55 -3.58 -1.05
C ALA A 138 10.07 -3.98 -0.88
N GLN A 139 9.16 -3.02 -0.64
CA GLN A 139 7.71 -3.27 -0.64
C GLN A 139 7.24 -3.90 -1.95
N ASN A 140 7.66 -3.35 -3.09
CA ASN A 140 7.31 -3.86 -4.41
C ASN A 140 7.79 -5.31 -4.59
N GLN A 141 9.03 -5.62 -4.20
CA GLN A 141 9.57 -6.99 -4.24
C GLN A 141 8.77 -7.94 -3.33
N ILE A 142 8.39 -7.50 -2.13
CA ILE A 142 7.59 -8.28 -1.18
C ILE A 142 6.22 -8.61 -1.79
N ILE A 143 5.54 -7.62 -2.39
CA ILE A 143 4.23 -7.81 -3.04
C ILE A 143 4.34 -8.79 -4.20
N HIS A 144 5.34 -8.63 -5.07
CA HIS A 144 5.57 -9.51 -6.21
C HIS A 144 5.80 -10.96 -5.76
N THR A 145 6.66 -11.16 -4.77
CA THR A 145 6.97 -12.50 -4.24
C THR A 145 5.74 -13.13 -3.56
N ALA A 146 5.02 -12.38 -2.74
CA ALA A 146 3.81 -12.83 -2.07
C ALA A 146 2.70 -13.20 -3.07
N ALA A 147 2.58 -12.47 -4.18
CA ALA A 147 1.61 -12.76 -5.23
C ALA A 147 1.81 -14.15 -5.82
N ILE A 148 3.06 -14.54 -6.11
CA ILE A 148 3.42 -15.88 -6.62
C ILE A 148 3.05 -16.97 -5.60
N GLU A 149 3.29 -16.73 -4.33
CA GLU A 149 2.99 -17.70 -3.27
C GLU A 149 1.48 -17.82 -3.01
N ILE A 150 0.78 -16.70 -2.89
CA ILE A 150 -0.65 -16.65 -2.61
C ILE A 150 -1.46 -17.29 -3.75
N ALA A 151 -1.04 -17.14 -5.00
CA ALA A 151 -1.68 -17.75 -6.16
C ALA A 151 -1.79 -19.29 -6.06
N ARG A 152 -0.90 -19.95 -5.32
CA ARG A 152 -0.96 -21.42 -5.09
C ARG A 152 -2.19 -21.85 -4.30
N THR A 153 -2.71 -20.98 -3.46
CA THR A 153 -3.86 -21.29 -2.57
C THR A 153 -5.10 -20.46 -2.89
N ARG A 154 -4.94 -19.38 -3.66
CA ARG A 154 -5.97 -18.44 -4.11
C ARG A 154 -5.74 -18.07 -5.58
N PRO A 155 -5.98 -19.01 -6.50
CA PRO A 155 -5.62 -18.85 -7.92
C PRO A 155 -6.41 -17.73 -8.63
N ASP A 156 -7.55 -17.32 -8.06
CA ASP A 156 -8.41 -16.29 -8.63
C ASP A 156 -8.12 -14.88 -8.04
N ALA A 157 -7.11 -14.76 -7.17
CA ALA A 157 -6.76 -13.51 -6.51
C ALA A 157 -5.72 -12.71 -7.31
N ALA A 158 -5.93 -11.39 -7.43
CA ALA A 158 -4.92 -10.44 -7.88
C ALA A 158 -4.27 -9.77 -6.65
N ILE A 159 -2.97 -9.92 -6.49
CA ILE A 159 -2.16 -9.26 -5.47
C ILE A 159 -1.27 -8.25 -6.17
N VAL A 160 -1.48 -6.95 -5.96
CA VAL A 160 -0.85 -5.90 -6.76
C VAL A 160 -0.32 -4.73 -5.93
N ALA A 161 0.68 -4.05 -6.48
CA ALA A 161 1.10 -2.73 -6.01
C ALA A 161 0.37 -1.65 -6.81
N ILE A 162 -0.05 -0.54 -6.15
CA ILE A 162 -0.70 0.60 -6.79
C ILE A 162 0.01 1.89 -6.40
N HIS A 163 0.40 2.67 -7.41
CA HIS A 163 0.79 4.08 -7.20
C HIS A 163 -0.46 4.96 -7.29
N PRO A 164 -0.87 5.64 -6.21
CA PRO A 164 -2.12 6.40 -6.17
C PRO A 164 -2.05 7.76 -6.89
N GLY A 165 -0.93 8.10 -7.52
CA GLY A 165 -0.64 9.45 -8.00
C GLY A 165 -0.14 10.36 -6.87
N THR A 166 0.02 11.66 -7.18
CA THR A 166 0.34 12.67 -6.16
C THR A 166 -0.96 13.20 -5.57
N VAL A 167 -1.31 12.72 -4.38
CA VAL A 167 -2.58 13.03 -3.72
C VAL A 167 -2.37 14.09 -2.65
N ARG A 168 -3.22 15.10 -2.60
CA ARG A 168 -3.19 16.18 -1.60
C ARG A 168 -3.65 15.65 -0.25
N THR A 169 -2.69 15.28 0.59
CA THR A 169 -2.89 14.79 1.96
C THR A 169 -1.89 15.44 2.90
N SER A 170 -2.07 15.32 4.19
CA SER A 170 -1.07 15.73 5.18
C SER A 170 0.32 15.12 4.95
N LEU A 171 0.37 13.92 4.36
CA LEU A 171 1.61 13.23 3.99
C LEU A 171 2.38 13.95 2.88
N THR A 172 1.68 14.50 1.89
CA THR A 172 2.28 15.01 0.64
C THR A 172 2.34 16.53 0.58
N GLU A 173 1.61 17.24 1.42
CA GLU A 173 1.43 18.69 1.36
C GLU A 173 2.76 19.46 1.32
N ARG A 174 3.76 19.01 2.09
CA ARG A 174 5.10 19.64 2.14
C ARG A 174 6.00 19.24 0.95
N HIS A 175 5.68 18.16 0.25
CA HIS A 175 6.53 17.55 -0.78
C HIS A 175 5.98 17.67 -2.19
N ALA A 176 4.71 18.05 -2.36
CA ALA A 176 4.02 18.15 -3.65
C ALA A 176 4.26 19.47 -4.39
N ARG A 177 5.17 20.34 -3.92
CA ARG A 177 5.42 21.64 -4.55
C ARG A 177 5.83 21.47 -6.01
N GLY A 178 5.02 22.06 -6.92
CA GLY A 178 5.28 22.02 -8.36
C GLY A 178 4.72 20.80 -9.10
N HIS A 179 4.08 19.86 -8.43
CA HIS A 179 3.40 18.73 -9.05
C HIS A 179 1.88 18.93 -9.04
N ALA A 180 1.24 18.51 -10.14
CA ALA A 180 -0.22 18.41 -10.16
C ALA A 180 -0.68 17.39 -9.07
N THR A 181 -1.64 17.81 -8.24
CA THR A 181 -2.16 16.96 -7.16
C THR A 181 -3.65 16.78 -7.34
N VAL A 182 -4.14 15.57 -7.03
CA VAL A 182 -5.58 15.27 -7.01
C VAL A 182 -6.11 15.25 -5.58
N ALA A 183 -7.43 15.42 -5.44
CA ALA A 183 -8.09 15.28 -4.14
C ALA A 183 -8.12 13.79 -3.70
N PRO A 184 -8.12 13.50 -2.38
CA PRO A 184 -8.22 12.12 -1.90
C PRO A 184 -9.43 11.34 -2.45
N ALA A 185 -10.57 11.99 -2.62
CA ALA A 185 -11.77 11.37 -3.18
C ALA A 185 -11.57 10.96 -4.66
N GLU A 186 -10.93 11.80 -5.45
CA GLU A 186 -10.58 11.49 -6.84
C GLU A 186 -9.57 10.35 -6.92
N ALA A 187 -8.53 10.38 -6.09
CA ALA A 187 -7.57 9.29 -6.01
C ALA A 187 -8.22 7.95 -5.61
N ALA A 188 -9.15 7.97 -4.66
CA ALA A 188 -9.91 6.79 -4.27
C ALA A 188 -10.72 6.22 -5.43
N GLN A 189 -11.42 7.09 -6.19
CA GLN A 189 -12.20 6.66 -7.35
C GLN A 189 -11.31 6.05 -8.45
N ASN A 190 -10.17 6.67 -8.74
CA ASN A 190 -9.21 6.18 -9.73
C ASN A 190 -8.67 4.79 -9.31
N ILE A 191 -8.26 4.64 -8.06
CA ILE A 191 -7.81 3.35 -7.52
C ILE A 191 -8.91 2.29 -7.68
N LEU A 192 -10.12 2.56 -7.23
CA LEU A 192 -11.25 1.61 -7.32
C LEU A 192 -11.56 1.22 -8.77
N THR A 193 -11.45 2.17 -9.71
CA THR A 193 -11.61 1.90 -11.14
C THR A 193 -10.55 0.90 -11.63
N VAL A 194 -9.28 1.12 -11.30
CA VAL A 194 -8.20 0.17 -11.64
C VAL A 194 -8.47 -1.19 -11.03
N LEU A 195 -8.76 -1.25 -9.72
CA LEU A 195 -8.98 -2.52 -9.03
C LEU A 195 -10.18 -3.29 -9.58
N SER A 196 -11.21 -2.61 -10.08
CA SER A 196 -12.39 -3.26 -10.66
C SER A 196 -12.09 -4.04 -11.94
N ALA A 197 -11.09 -3.63 -12.69
CA ALA A 197 -10.66 -4.26 -13.95
C ALA A 197 -9.67 -5.42 -13.75
N LEU A 198 -9.00 -5.53 -12.57
CA LEU A 198 -7.97 -6.53 -12.34
C LEU A 198 -8.56 -7.94 -12.20
N THR A 199 -7.83 -8.90 -12.72
CA THR A 199 -8.08 -10.34 -12.57
C THR A 199 -6.81 -11.03 -12.06
N ALA A 200 -6.84 -12.33 -11.85
CA ALA A 200 -5.65 -13.10 -11.47
C ALA A 200 -4.49 -13.00 -12.50
N ALA A 201 -4.79 -12.64 -13.75
CA ALA A 201 -3.76 -12.45 -14.79
C ALA A 201 -2.82 -11.27 -14.50
N GLU A 202 -3.29 -10.30 -13.74
CA GLU A 202 -2.52 -9.11 -13.33
C GLU A 202 -1.80 -9.30 -11.99
N THR A 203 -1.90 -10.46 -11.35
CA THR A 203 -1.25 -10.70 -10.05
C THR A 203 0.26 -10.49 -10.13
N GLY A 204 0.83 -9.89 -9.11
CA GLY A 204 2.27 -9.62 -9.03
C GLY A 204 2.74 -8.43 -9.86
N ARG A 205 1.86 -7.54 -10.33
CA ARG A 205 2.22 -6.36 -11.12
C ARG A 205 2.09 -5.07 -10.32
N PHE A 206 2.68 -4.01 -10.85
CA PHE A 206 2.65 -2.65 -10.28
C PHE A 206 1.95 -1.70 -11.25
N PHE A 207 0.87 -1.05 -10.81
CA PHE A 207 0.07 -0.16 -11.62
C PHE A 207 0.07 1.27 -11.09
N ALA A 208 -0.08 2.24 -11.99
CA ALA A 208 -0.42 3.60 -11.67
C ALA A 208 -1.94 3.75 -11.48
N TRP A 209 -2.34 4.88 -10.95
CA TRP A 209 -3.73 5.29 -10.70
C TRP A 209 -4.61 5.32 -11.96
N ASP A 210 -4.02 5.39 -13.15
CA ASP A 210 -4.67 5.37 -14.47
C ASP A 210 -4.68 3.98 -15.12
N GLY A 211 -4.19 2.96 -14.42
CA GLY A 211 -4.12 1.58 -14.89
C GLY A 211 -2.91 1.25 -15.74
N GLN A 212 -2.01 2.20 -16.00
CA GLN A 212 -0.75 1.91 -16.69
C GLN A 212 0.18 1.09 -15.81
N GLU A 213 0.83 0.09 -16.37
CA GLU A 213 1.85 -0.70 -15.66
C GLU A 213 3.12 0.13 -15.46
N ILE A 214 3.65 0.10 -14.25
CA ILE A 214 4.91 0.74 -13.88
C ILE A 214 5.99 -0.35 -13.83
N PRO A 215 7.16 -0.18 -14.47
CA PRO A 215 8.25 -1.13 -14.33
C PRO A 215 8.74 -1.20 -12.88
N TRP A 216 9.20 -2.38 -12.48
CA TRP A 216 9.75 -2.59 -11.14
C TRP A 216 11.03 -1.80 -10.85
#